data_7334666f727aa83e11917ffaf0441992
#
_entry.id   7334666f727aa83e11917ffaf0441992
#
_cell.length_a   1.000
_cell.length_b   1.000
_cell.length_c   1.000
_cell.angle_alpha   90.00
_cell.angle_beta   90.00
_cell.angle_gamma   90.00
#
_symmetry.space_group_name_H-M   'P 1'
#
loop_
_entity.id
_entity.type
_entity.pdbx_description
1 polymer ?
#
loop_
_entity_poly.entity_id
_entity_poly.type
_entity_poly.pdbx_seq_one_letter_code
_entity_poly.pdbx_strand_id
1 'polypeptide(L)'
;MPAAGYSCLDLYLMGLISAAEVPDFFVLKNLVRVGTDTNARPVFRAERTKVTIQDVIAAEGPRLPDVDHSQRKFNTGIVVVVEHGKDPSRELIERGNGIRRQWIEYWGTITGHRASMTANPL
;
A
#
# COMPACT_ATOMS: atom_id res chain seq x y z
N MET A 1 -16.69 -3.15 0.08
CA MET A 1 -15.80 -3.02 -1.10
C MET A 1 -14.68 -4.02 -0.91
N PRO A 2 -14.29 -4.82 -1.91
CA PRO A 2 -13.06 -5.59 -1.77
C PRO A 2 -11.91 -4.61 -1.53
N ALA A 3 -11.06 -4.92 -0.57
CA ALA A 3 -9.87 -4.14 -0.31
C ALA A 3 -9.01 -4.16 -1.58
N ALA A 4 -8.75 -2.99 -2.17
CA ALA A 4 -7.78 -2.89 -3.25
C ALA A 4 -6.40 -3.22 -2.65
N GLY A 5 -5.77 -4.29 -3.14
CA GLY A 5 -4.41 -4.63 -2.78
C GLY A 5 -3.40 -3.63 -3.36
N TYR A 6 -2.16 -3.73 -2.93
CA TYR A 6 -1.06 -3.02 -3.57
C TYR A 6 -0.89 -3.47 -5.02
N SER A 7 -0.51 -2.56 -5.91
CA SER A 7 -0.15 -2.92 -7.28
C SER A 7 1.11 -3.79 -7.32
N CYS A 8 1.33 -4.50 -8.41
CA CYS A 8 2.57 -5.27 -8.56
C CYS A 8 3.81 -4.38 -8.49
N LEU A 9 3.74 -3.14 -8.98
CA LEU A 9 4.83 -2.19 -8.85
C LEU A 9 5.10 -1.83 -7.38
N ASP A 10 4.04 -1.56 -6.59
CA ASP A 10 4.19 -1.28 -5.15
C ASP A 10 4.82 -2.48 -4.43
N LEU A 11 4.33 -3.70 -4.70
CA LEU A 11 4.87 -4.92 -4.10
C LEU A 11 6.35 -5.14 -4.46
N TYR A 12 6.75 -4.83 -5.69
CA TYR A 12 8.15 -4.86 -6.11
C TYR A 12 8.99 -3.83 -5.33
N LEU A 13 8.53 -2.59 -5.25
CA LEU A 13 9.21 -1.53 -4.51
C LEU A 13 9.32 -1.85 -3.01
N MET A 14 8.33 -2.57 -2.45
CA MET A 14 8.38 -3.09 -1.08
C MET A 14 9.30 -4.31 -0.94
N GLY A 15 9.79 -4.90 -2.04
CA GLY A 15 10.60 -6.12 -2.04
C GLY A 15 9.83 -7.39 -1.78
N LEU A 16 8.52 -7.39 -2.01
CA LEU A 16 7.65 -8.54 -1.76
C LEU A 16 7.47 -9.44 -2.98
N ILE A 17 7.80 -8.94 -4.18
CA ILE A 17 7.83 -9.71 -5.42
C ILE A 17 9.08 -9.38 -6.23
N SER A 18 9.40 -10.26 -7.18
CA SER A 18 10.50 -10.04 -8.12
C SER A 18 10.10 -9.09 -9.25
N ALA A 19 11.09 -8.53 -9.95
CA ALA A 19 10.85 -7.70 -11.14
C ALA A 19 10.08 -8.47 -12.24
N ALA A 20 10.30 -9.79 -12.35
CA ALA A 20 9.63 -10.63 -13.35
C ALA A 20 8.11 -10.76 -13.13
N GLU A 21 7.63 -10.49 -11.92
CA GLU A 21 6.20 -10.53 -11.56
C GLU A 21 5.47 -9.21 -11.81
N VAL A 22 6.19 -8.14 -12.21
CA VAL A 22 5.58 -6.83 -12.48
C VAL A 22 5.15 -6.76 -13.95
N PRO A 23 3.85 -6.70 -14.25
CA PRO A 23 3.37 -6.53 -15.60
C PRO A 23 3.65 -5.11 -16.10
N ASP A 24 3.64 -4.94 -17.41
CA ASP A 24 3.64 -3.62 -18.01
C ASP A 24 2.47 -2.77 -17.52
N PHE A 25 2.71 -1.51 -17.29
CA PHE A 25 1.71 -0.55 -16.87
C PHE A 25 1.74 0.72 -17.73
N PHE A 26 0.80 1.63 -17.49
CA PHE A 26 0.70 2.84 -18.28
C PHE A 26 0.71 4.07 -17.38
N VAL A 27 1.46 5.07 -17.82
CA VAL A 27 1.40 6.42 -17.27
C VAL A 27 0.54 7.29 -18.20
N LEU A 28 -0.35 8.08 -17.60
CA LEU A 28 -1.17 9.03 -18.33
C LEU A 28 -0.48 10.38 -18.35
N LYS A 29 -0.30 10.93 -19.57
CA LYS A 29 0.29 12.25 -19.80
C LYS A 29 -0.72 13.16 -20.49
N ASN A 30 -0.47 14.46 -20.43
CA ASN A 30 -1.25 15.49 -21.13
C ASN A 30 -2.76 15.38 -20.81
N LEU A 31 -3.11 15.30 -19.53
CA LEU A 31 -4.49 15.20 -19.09
C LEU A 31 -5.27 16.47 -19.42
N VAL A 32 -6.31 16.33 -20.24
CA VAL A 32 -7.24 17.41 -20.56
C VAL A 32 -8.63 17.00 -20.07
N ARG A 33 -9.24 17.82 -19.22
CA ARG A 33 -10.61 17.60 -18.78
C ARG A 33 -11.55 17.79 -19.97
N VAL A 34 -12.36 16.77 -20.28
CA VAL A 34 -13.29 16.77 -21.42
C VAL A 34 -14.76 16.76 -21.02
N GLY A 35 -15.06 16.62 -19.72
CA GLY A 35 -16.43 16.61 -19.23
C GLY A 35 -16.55 15.98 -17.85
N THR A 36 -17.78 15.48 -17.62
CA THR A 36 -18.17 14.78 -16.39
C THR A 36 -19.02 13.58 -16.78
N ASP A 37 -18.87 12.45 -16.11
CA ASP A 37 -19.70 11.27 -16.33
C ASP A 37 -21.08 11.40 -15.67
N THR A 38 -21.90 10.37 -15.82
CA THR A 38 -23.26 10.31 -15.25
C THR A 38 -23.30 10.32 -13.72
N ASN A 39 -22.17 10.06 -13.06
CA ASN A 39 -22.01 10.09 -11.60
C ASN A 39 -21.32 11.37 -11.11
N ALA A 40 -21.30 12.42 -11.92
CA ALA A 40 -20.65 13.70 -11.65
C ALA A 40 -19.11 13.60 -11.43
N ARG A 41 -18.45 12.55 -11.95
CA ARG A 41 -17.00 12.40 -11.88
C ARG A 41 -16.34 13.05 -13.09
N PRO A 42 -15.21 13.76 -12.90
CA PRO A 42 -14.51 14.38 -14.01
C PRO A 42 -13.95 13.33 -14.97
N VAL A 43 -14.16 13.56 -16.28
CA VAL A 43 -13.62 12.72 -17.37
C VAL A 43 -12.46 13.45 -18.01
N PHE A 44 -11.36 12.74 -18.23
CA PHE A 44 -10.15 13.26 -18.84
C PHE A 44 -9.80 12.49 -20.12
N ARG A 45 -9.31 13.21 -21.11
CA ARG A 45 -8.55 12.64 -22.22
C ARG A 45 -7.08 12.70 -21.85
N ALA A 46 -6.34 11.63 -22.12
CA ALA A 46 -4.93 11.54 -21.82
C ALA A 46 -4.18 10.70 -22.86
N GLU A 47 -2.91 10.92 -22.99
CA GLU A 47 -2.01 10.06 -23.73
C GLU A 47 -1.51 8.94 -22.83
N ARG A 48 -1.53 7.71 -23.33
CA ARG A 48 -1.02 6.53 -22.61
C ARG A 48 0.42 6.25 -23.04
N THR A 49 1.35 6.32 -22.10
CA THR A 49 2.73 5.88 -22.30
C THR A 49 2.92 4.55 -21.58
N LYS A 50 3.29 3.52 -22.32
CA LYS A 50 3.66 2.21 -21.74
C LYS A 50 4.95 2.37 -20.95
N VAL A 51 5.01 1.77 -19.78
CA VAL A 51 6.19 1.70 -18.92
C VAL A 51 6.36 0.25 -18.49
N THR A 52 7.58 -0.24 -18.57
CA THR A 52 7.97 -1.58 -18.13
C THR A 52 8.75 -1.49 -16.84
N ILE A 53 8.88 -2.60 -16.13
CA ILE A 53 9.74 -2.65 -14.94
C ILE A 53 11.20 -2.39 -15.30
N GLN A 54 11.61 -2.72 -16.53
CA GLN A 54 12.98 -2.46 -17.02
C GLN A 54 13.24 -0.96 -17.17
N ASP A 55 12.24 -0.17 -17.58
CA ASP A 55 12.36 1.28 -17.63
C ASP A 55 12.56 1.87 -16.24
N VAL A 56 11.85 1.33 -15.24
CA VAL A 56 12.01 1.73 -13.84
C VAL A 56 13.41 1.38 -13.33
N ILE A 57 13.87 0.16 -13.58
CA ILE A 57 15.21 -0.30 -13.17
C ILE A 57 16.32 0.50 -13.88
N ALA A 58 16.13 0.86 -15.14
CA ALA A 58 17.09 1.67 -15.87
C ALA A 58 17.22 3.10 -15.30
N ALA A 59 16.12 3.65 -14.79
CA ALA A 59 16.09 5.00 -14.21
C ALA A 59 16.61 5.04 -12.77
N GLU A 60 16.21 4.08 -11.93
CA GLU A 60 16.38 4.12 -10.47
C GLU A 60 17.37 3.06 -9.94
N GLY A 61 17.80 2.14 -10.80
CA GLY A 61 18.55 0.95 -10.41
C GLY A 61 17.64 -0.20 -9.95
N PRO A 62 18.21 -1.41 -9.81
CA PRO A 62 17.47 -2.55 -9.25
C PRO A 62 17.16 -2.30 -7.78
N ARG A 63 15.99 -2.79 -7.35
CA ARG A 63 15.59 -2.70 -5.94
C ARG A 63 16.51 -3.55 -5.07
N LEU A 64 17.10 -2.94 -4.05
CA LEU A 64 17.94 -3.60 -3.04
C LEU A 64 17.42 -3.32 -1.61
N PRO A 65 17.42 -4.32 -0.72
CA PRO A 65 17.68 -5.74 -0.97
C PRO A 65 16.65 -6.35 -1.91
N ASP A 66 17.02 -7.41 -2.62
CA ASP A 66 16.13 -8.14 -3.52
C ASP A 66 14.99 -8.86 -2.79
N VAL A 67 14.13 -9.56 -3.55
CA VAL A 67 12.97 -10.26 -3.01
C VAL A 67 13.31 -11.34 -1.98
N ASP A 68 14.46 -11.99 -2.11
CA ASP A 68 14.88 -13.09 -1.22
C ASP A 68 15.47 -12.56 0.11
N HIS A 69 15.99 -11.34 0.10
CA HIS A 69 16.63 -10.70 1.25
C HIS A 69 15.78 -9.58 1.88
N SER A 70 14.59 -9.29 1.32
CA SER A 70 13.70 -8.26 1.84
C SER A 70 12.93 -8.73 3.06
N GLN A 71 12.66 -7.79 3.97
CA GLN A 71 11.85 -8.03 5.15
C GLN A 71 10.41 -8.38 4.76
N ARG A 72 9.90 -9.49 5.30
CA ARG A 72 8.51 -9.95 5.09
C ARG A 72 7.71 -10.05 6.39
N LYS A 73 8.37 -9.98 7.54
CA LYS A 73 7.74 -9.99 8.86
C LYS A 73 7.92 -8.62 9.50
N PHE A 74 6.83 -8.00 9.85
CA PHE A 74 6.82 -6.67 10.45
C PHE A 74 6.26 -6.74 11.87
N ASN A 75 6.82 -5.94 12.76
CA ASN A 75 6.27 -5.71 14.09
C ASN A 75 5.82 -4.25 14.18
N THR A 76 4.56 -4.03 14.51
CA THR A 76 3.94 -2.71 14.55
C THR A 76 3.53 -2.35 15.97
N GLY A 77 3.85 -1.14 16.39
CA GLY A 77 3.33 -0.55 17.62
C GLY A 77 2.06 0.26 17.34
N ILE A 78 1.06 0.12 18.21
CA ILE A 78 -0.11 1.02 18.23
C ILE A 78 0.14 2.04 19.32
N VAL A 79 -0.03 3.32 19.00
CA VAL A 79 0.13 4.42 19.95
C VAL A 79 -1.22 5.09 20.13
N VAL A 80 -1.66 5.19 21.37
CA VAL A 80 -2.86 5.94 21.76
C VAL A 80 -2.42 7.30 22.27
N VAL A 81 -2.91 8.35 21.65
CA VAL A 81 -2.61 9.73 22.06
C VAL A 81 -3.80 10.26 22.87
N VAL A 82 -3.53 10.76 24.06
CA VAL A 82 -4.52 11.37 24.95
C VAL A 82 -4.05 12.78 25.36
N GLU A 83 -4.97 13.56 25.91
CA GLU A 83 -4.66 14.88 26.45
C GLU A 83 -3.67 14.78 27.61
N HIS A 84 -2.77 15.78 27.70
CA HIS A 84 -1.75 15.82 28.76
C HIS A 84 -2.36 15.66 30.15
N GLY A 85 -1.78 14.76 30.96
CA GLY A 85 -2.23 14.49 32.31
C GLY A 85 -3.47 13.60 32.42
N LYS A 86 -3.97 13.03 31.31
CA LYS A 86 -5.07 12.07 31.32
C LYS A 86 -4.62 10.68 30.92
N ASP A 87 -5.21 9.67 31.56
CA ASP A 87 -5.05 8.28 31.16
C ASP A 87 -6.04 7.92 30.04
N PRO A 88 -5.70 6.99 29.14
CA PRO A 88 -6.62 6.53 28.13
C PRO A 88 -7.81 5.80 28.75
N SER A 89 -9.02 6.11 28.28
CA SER A 89 -10.21 5.41 28.73
C SER A 89 -10.19 3.94 28.27
N ARG A 90 -10.88 3.07 29.02
CA ARG A 90 -11.04 1.65 28.65
C ARG A 90 -11.62 1.50 27.24
N GLU A 91 -12.62 2.30 26.89
CA GLU A 91 -13.23 2.29 25.56
C GLU A 91 -12.21 2.62 24.48
N LEU A 92 -11.34 3.61 24.69
CA LEU A 92 -10.29 3.98 23.76
C LEU A 92 -9.26 2.85 23.56
N ILE A 93 -8.87 2.16 24.63
CA ILE A 93 -7.99 0.99 24.57
C ILE A 93 -8.66 -0.17 23.81
N GLU A 94 -9.92 -0.48 24.11
CA GLU A 94 -10.67 -1.54 23.43
C GLU A 94 -10.81 -1.23 21.91
N ARG A 95 -11.09 0.03 21.56
CA ARG A 95 -11.14 0.50 20.16
C ARG A 95 -9.78 0.37 19.47
N GLY A 96 -8.70 0.78 20.12
CA GLY A 96 -7.34 0.65 19.61
C GLY A 96 -6.97 -0.82 19.36
N ASN A 97 -7.31 -1.71 20.28
CA ASN A 97 -7.12 -3.15 20.10
C ASN A 97 -7.98 -3.74 18.97
N GLY A 98 -9.18 -3.21 18.74
CA GLY A 98 -10.02 -3.55 17.60
C GLY A 98 -9.35 -3.17 16.27
N ILE A 99 -8.88 -1.93 16.16
CA ILE A 99 -8.14 -1.43 14.99
C ILE A 99 -6.88 -2.27 14.75
N ARG A 100 -6.12 -2.59 15.80
CA ARG A 100 -4.93 -3.43 15.72
C ARG A 100 -5.21 -4.78 15.05
N ARG A 101 -6.25 -5.50 15.49
CA ARG A 101 -6.61 -6.81 14.92
C ARG A 101 -6.98 -6.68 13.43
N GLN A 102 -7.81 -5.70 13.10
CA GLN A 102 -8.22 -5.43 11.72
C GLN A 102 -7.04 -5.03 10.84
N TRP A 103 -6.10 -4.26 11.37
CA TRP A 103 -4.91 -3.83 10.62
C TRP A 103 -3.98 -5.00 10.28
N ILE A 104 -3.77 -5.92 11.21
CA ILE A 104 -2.96 -7.13 10.98
C ILE A 104 -3.55 -7.97 9.84
N GLU A 105 -4.87 -8.20 9.88
CA GLU A 105 -5.59 -8.95 8.85
C GLU A 105 -5.57 -8.21 7.50
N TYR A 106 -5.85 -6.91 7.54
CA TYR A 106 -5.84 -6.04 6.35
C TYR A 106 -4.48 -6.03 5.68
N TRP A 107 -3.39 -5.93 6.46
CA TRP A 107 -2.02 -5.98 5.93
C TRP A 107 -1.75 -7.25 5.13
N GLY A 108 -2.13 -8.41 5.65
CA GLY A 108 -2.04 -9.67 4.91
C GLY A 108 -2.79 -9.62 3.59
N THR A 109 -4.01 -9.12 3.61
CA THR A 109 -4.87 -9.02 2.42
C THR A 109 -4.27 -8.10 1.36
N ILE A 110 -3.86 -6.88 1.71
CA ILE A 110 -3.37 -5.89 0.73
C ILE A 110 -1.99 -6.23 0.16
N THR A 111 -1.20 -7.04 0.88
CA THR A 111 0.10 -7.55 0.38
C THR A 111 -0.04 -8.89 -0.36
N GLY A 112 -1.26 -9.39 -0.57
CA GLY A 112 -1.49 -10.71 -1.17
C GLY A 112 -0.87 -11.85 -0.36
N HIS A 113 -0.84 -11.72 0.97
CA HIS A 113 -0.24 -12.65 1.93
C HIS A 113 1.28 -12.86 1.74
N ARG A 114 1.95 -11.94 1.06
CA ARG A 114 3.41 -11.97 0.84
C ARG A 114 4.20 -11.42 2.03
N ALA A 115 3.53 -10.68 2.90
CA ALA A 115 4.08 -10.18 4.15
C ALA A 115 3.10 -10.42 5.30
N SER A 116 3.65 -10.56 6.51
CA SER A 116 2.89 -10.69 7.75
C SER A 116 3.21 -9.55 8.72
N MET A 117 2.28 -9.27 9.60
CA MET A 117 2.43 -8.24 10.62
C MET A 117 2.00 -8.79 11.98
N THR A 118 2.70 -8.41 13.01
CA THR A 118 2.33 -8.63 14.41
C THR A 118 2.26 -7.30 15.14
N ALA A 119 1.44 -7.21 16.17
CA ALA A 119 1.39 -6.06 17.06
C ALA A 119 0.97 -6.51 18.45
N ASN A 120 1.62 -5.97 19.49
CA ASN A 120 1.23 -6.23 20.86
C ASN A 120 -0.09 -5.54 21.20
N PRO A 121 -0.91 -6.10 22.09
CA PRO A 121 -2.07 -5.40 22.67
C PRO A 121 -1.67 -4.10 23.37
N LEU A 122 -2.59 -3.16 23.42
CA LEU A 122 -2.49 -1.93 24.21
C LEU A 122 -2.77 -2.24 25.69
#